data_4264d6691f108be9d128d1426b1a48ac
#
_entry.id   4264d6691f108be9d128d1426b1a48ac
#
_cell.length_a   1.000
_cell.length_b   1.000
_cell.length_c   1.000
_cell.angle_alpha   90.00
_cell.angle_beta   90.00
_cell.angle_gamma   90.00
#
_symmetry.space_group_name_H-M   'P 1'
#
loop_
_entity.id
_entity.type
_entity.pdbx_description
1 polymer ?
#
loop_
_entity_poly.entity_id
_entity_poly.type
_entity_poly.pdbx_seq_one_letter_code
_entity_poly.pdbx_strand_id
1 'polypeptide(L)'
;MKNEAKLQNLSDFENKSLLIVDDDNPFRERLARAMEKKGFEVFQAESVQKGVESVKAKKPGFAVVDLRLGDGNGLEVVKEIQSSNNNSRIIMLTGYG
;
A
#
# COMPACT_ATOMS: atom_id res chain seq x y z
N MET A 1 -24.92 11.35 17.33
CA MET A 1 -24.45 11.29 17.01
C MET A 1 -23.77 11.33 16.61
N LYS A 2 -23.37 11.21 16.37
CA LYS A 2 -22.79 11.16 15.90
C LYS A 2 -21.99 10.95 15.36
N ASN A 3 -21.62 11.20 15.31
CA ASN A 3 -20.81 10.94 14.78
C ASN A 3 -20.00 10.00 14.30
N GLU A 4 -20.28 9.28 14.43
CA GLU A 4 -19.69 8.16 13.96
C GLU A 4 -19.41 8.20 12.60
N ALA A 5 -19.98 9.01 11.94
CA ALA A 5 -19.69 9.24 10.54
C ALA A 5 -18.23 9.50 10.32
N LYS A 6 -17.53 9.83 11.36
CA LYS A 6 -16.13 10.07 11.20
C LYS A 6 -15.30 8.84 11.08
N LEU A 7 -15.84 7.70 11.46
CA LEU A 7 -15.10 6.46 11.45
C LEU A 7 -15.61 5.61 10.31
N GLN A 8 -14.85 5.61 9.23
CA GLN A 8 -15.22 4.76 8.11
C GLN A 8 -14.73 3.35 8.36
N ASN A 9 -15.56 2.39 8.10
CA ASN A 9 -15.18 0.99 8.12
C ASN A 9 -14.58 0.62 6.77
N LEU A 10 -13.72 -0.36 6.77
CA LEU A 10 -13.14 -0.83 5.52
C LEU A 10 -14.22 -1.30 4.56
N SER A 11 -15.30 -1.86 5.08
CA SER A 11 -16.38 -2.34 4.23
C SER A 11 -17.05 -1.23 3.42
N ASP A 12 -16.83 0.04 3.80
CA ASP A 12 -17.37 1.16 3.05
C ASP A 12 -16.60 1.45 1.76
N PHE A 13 -15.44 0.83 1.58
CA PHE A 13 -14.64 1.03 0.39
C PHE A 13 -14.87 -0.10 -0.60
N GLU A 14 -15.05 0.24 -1.87
CA GLU A 14 -15.23 -0.79 -2.90
C GLU A 14 -13.93 -1.54 -3.16
N ASN A 15 -12.83 -0.81 -3.19
CA ASN A 15 -11.53 -1.40 -3.49
C ASN A 15 -10.73 -1.54 -2.19
N LYS A 16 -10.68 -2.76 -1.69
CA LYS A 16 -9.99 -3.05 -0.43
C LYS A 16 -8.59 -3.60 -0.66
N SER A 17 -8.07 -3.50 -1.87
CA SER A 17 -6.74 -3.99 -2.15
C SER A 17 -5.70 -3.05 -1.57
N LEU A 18 -4.70 -3.64 -0.94
CA LEU A 18 -3.61 -2.92 -0.30
C LEU A 18 -2.30 -3.47 -0.82
N LEU A 19 -1.48 -2.61 -1.38
CA LEU A 19 -0.14 -2.99 -1.80
C LEU A 19 0.86 -2.53 -0.75
N ILE A 20 1.72 -3.43 -0.31
CA ILE A 20 2.80 -3.09 0.61
C ILE A 20 4.11 -3.29 -0.12
N VAL A 21 4.89 -2.21 -0.24
CA VAL A 21 6.18 -2.22 -0.93
C VAL A 21 7.28 -1.93 0.08
N ASP A 22 8.09 -2.94 0.38
CA ASP A 22 9.15 -2.83 1.36
C ASP A 22 10.13 -3.97 1.13
N ASP A 23 11.43 -3.69 1.16
CA ASP A 23 12.42 -4.73 0.95
C ASP A 23 12.79 -5.45 2.25
N ASP A 24 12.26 -5.03 3.38
CA ASP A 24 12.42 -5.74 4.65
C ASP A 24 11.37 -6.86 4.70
N ASN A 25 11.76 -8.06 4.34
CA ASN A 25 10.83 -9.17 4.23
C ASN A 25 10.08 -9.46 5.53
N PRO A 26 10.76 -9.59 6.68
CA PRO A 26 10.01 -9.88 7.92
C PRO A 26 9.00 -8.80 8.27
N PHE A 27 9.38 -7.53 8.12
CA PHE A 27 8.46 -6.44 8.41
C PHE A 27 7.27 -6.46 7.45
N ARG A 28 7.57 -6.57 6.14
CA ARG A 28 6.52 -6.56 5.13
C ARG A 28 5.52 -7.69 5.36
N GLU A 29 6.02 -8.88 5.68
CA GLU A 29 5.15 -10.03 5.87
C GLU A 29 4.31 -9.91 7.13
N ARG A 30 4.88 -9.36 8.21
CA ARG A 30 4.09 -9.13 9.42
C ARG A 30 3.01 -8.11 9.19
N LEU A 31 3.33 -7.03 8.50
CA LEU A 31 2.35 -6.00 8.20
C LEU A 31 1.25 -6.56 7.31
N ALA A 32 1.62 -7.36 6.32
CA ALA A 32 0.64 -7.97 5.43
C ALA A 32 -0.35 -8.82 6.21
N ARG A 33 0.13 -9.64 7.12
CA ARG A 33 -0.76 -10.49 7.92
C ARG A 33 -1.68 -9.65 8.80
N ALA A 34 -1.14 -8.60 9.38
CA ALA A 34 -1.95 -7.72 10.23
C ALA A 34 -3.05 -7.04 9.44
N MET A 35 -2.73 -6.62 8.23
CA MET A 35 -3.71 -5.93 7.39
C MET A 35 -4.77 -6.90 6.85
N GLU A 36 -4.37 -8.13 6.55
CA GLU A 36 -5.34 -9.14 6.12
C GLU A 36 -6.37 -9.41 7.22
N LYS A 37 -5.93 -9.40 8.46
CA LYS A 37 -6.85 -9.58 9.58
C LYS A 37 -7.85 -8.44 9.70
N LYS A 38 -7.49 -7.29 9.20
CA LYS A 38 -8.39 -6.13 9.22
C LYS A 38 -9.32 -6.09 8.02
N GLY A 39 -9.18 -7.03 7.09
CA GLY A 39 -10.08 -7.14 5.96
C GLY A 39 -9.52 -6.68 4.63
N PHE A 40 -8.25 -6.26 4.59
CA PHE A 40 -7.63 -5.88 3.32
C PHE A 40 -7.28 -7.09 2.49
N GLU A 41 -7.34 -6.91 1.19
CA GLU A 41 -6.79 -7.87 0.24
C GLU A 41 -5.37 -7.40 -0.06
N VAL A 42 -4.37 -8.11 0.48
CA VAL A 42 -3.01 -7.60 0.51
C VAL A 42 -2.15 -8.19 -0.59
N PHE A 43 -1.39 -7.33 -1.25
CA PHE A 43 -0.38 -7.71 -2.22
C PHE A 43 0.95 -7.16 -1.71
N GLN A 44 2.02 -7.90 -1.95
CA GLN A 44 3.34 -7.52 -1.46
C GLN A 44 4.32 -7.39 -2.59
N ALA A 45 5.21 -6.42 -2.50
CA ALA A 45 6.30 -6.24 -3.44
C ALA A 45 7.56 -5.87 -2.67
N GLU A 46 8.69 -6.42 -3.08
CA GLU A 46 9.94 -6.24 -2.35
C GLU A 46 10.87 -5.23 -3.00
N SER A 47 10.45 -4.63 -4.12
CA SER A 47 11.31 -3.74 -4.89
C SER A 47 10.46 -2.72 -5.63
N VAL A 48 11.13 -1.70 -6.16
CA VAL A 48 10.46 -0.69 -7.00
C VAL A 48 9.85 -1.38 -8.21
N GLN A 49 10.63 -2.23 -8.88
CA GLN A 49 10.17 -2.89 -10.09
C GLN A 49 8.91 -3.71 -9.83
N LYS A 50 8.94 -4.52 -8.78
CA LYS A 50 7.78 -5.36 -8.46
C LYS A 50 6.61 -4.53 -7.99
N GLY A 51 6.88 -3.44 -7.30
CA GLY A 51 5.85 -2.50 -6.88
C GLY A 51 5.12 -1.90 -8.05
N VAL A 52 5.86 -1.41 -9.04
CA VAL A 52 5.28 -0.82 -10.24
C VAL A 52 4.46 -1.87 -11.00
N GLU A 53 5.00 -3.07 -11.13
CA GLU A 53 4.28 -4.16 -11.80
C GLU A 53 2.95 -4.47 -11.09
N SER A 54 2.99 -4.51 -9.76
CA SER A 54 1.79 -4.78 -8.98
C SER A 54 0.75 -3.67 -9.14
N VAL A 55 1.19 -2.42 -9.17
CA VAL A 55 0.27 -1.30 -9.38
C VAL A 55 -0.44 -1.45 -10.71
N LYS A 56 0.31 -1.76 -11.75
CA LYS A 56 -0.29 -1.89 -13.09
C LYS A 56 -1.28 -3.04 -13.16
N ALA A 57 -0.96 -4.14 -12.48
CA ALA A 57 -1.80 -5.33 -12.53
C ALA A 57 -3.02 -5.23 -11.61
N LYS A 58 -2.86 -4.62 -10.44
CA LYS A 58 -3.89 -4.71 -9.39
C LYS A 58 -4.61 -3.39 -9.12
N LYS A 59 -4.02 -2.27 -9.49
CA LYS A 59 -4.61 -0.94 -9.25
C LYS A 59 -5.12 -0.81 -7.81
N PRO A 60 -4.22 -0.89 -6.82
CA PRO A 60 -4.64 -0.97 -5.42
C PRO A 60 -5.35 0.30 -4.96
N GLY A 61 -6.31 0.12 -4.06
CA GLY A 61 -6.99 1.24 -3.45
C GLY A 61 -6.22 1.86 -2.31
N PHE A 62 -5.28 1.09 -1.74
CA PHE A 62 -4.44 1.53 -0.62
C PHE A 62 -3.01 1.08 -0.88
N ALA A 63 -2.06 1.81 -0.35
CA ALA A 63 -0.66 1.40 -0.46
C ALA A 63 0.15 1.88 0.73
N VAL A 64 1.11 1.05 1.15
CA VAL A 64 2.15 1.42 2.09
C VAL A 64 3.45 1.23 1.34
N VAL A 65 4.22 2.29 1.16
CA VAL A 65 5.40 2.28 0.31
C VAL A 65 6.61 2.80 1.06
N ASP A 66 7.63 1.95 1.18
CA ASP A 66 8.92 2.36 1.72
C ASP A 66 9.63 3.17 0.64
N LEU A 67 10.13 4.32 0.99
CA LEU A 67 10.82 5.18 0.04
C LEU A 67 12.25 4.75 -0.23
N ARG A 68 12.83 3.95 0.65
CA ARG A 68 14.20 3.47 0.48
C ARG A 68 14.21 2.00 0.12
N LEU A 69 14.34 1.72 -1.15
CA LEU A 69 14.34 0.36 -1.66
C LEU A 69 15.69 0.05 -2.30
N GLY A 70 16.03 -1.22 -2.33
CA GLY A 70 17.33 -1.63 -2.85
C GLY A 70 17.58 -1.24 -4.29
N ASP A 71 16.51 -1.19 -5.10
CA ASP A 71 16.64 -0.90 -6.53
C ASP A 71 16.17 0.51 -6.88
N GLY A 72 15.92 1.37 -5.89
CA GLY A 72 15.56 2.73 -6.20
C GLY A 72 14.73 3.39 -5.13
N ASN A 73 13.97 4.39 -5.56
CA ASN A 73 13.17 5.22 -4.67
C ASN A 73 11.70 4.85 -4.80
N GLY A 74 11.07 4.58 -3.67
CA GLY A 74 9.66 4.21 -3.65
C GLY A 74 8.72 5.27 -4.22
N LEU A 75 9.19 6.51 -4.39
CA LEU A 75 8.37 7.53 -5.05
C LEU A 75 7.98 7.13 -6.46
N GLU A 76 8.77 6.29 -7.12
CA GLU A 76 8.38 5.80 -8.45
C GLU A 76 7.11 4.96 -8.38
N VAL A 77 6.97 4.17 -7.31
CA VAL A 77 5.76 3.39 -7.10
C VAL A 77 4.59 4.32 -6.81
N VAL A 78 4.82 5.34 -5.98
CA VAL A 78 3.78 6.31 -5.65
C VAL A 78 3.29 7.01 -6.90
N LYS A 79 4.20 7.42 -7.79
CA LYS A 79 3.81 8.08 -9.04
C LYS A 79 2.99 7.16 -9.93
N GLU A 80 3.36 5.89 -9.97
CA GLU A 80 2.60 4.93 -10.77
C GLU A 80 1.19 4.77 -10.21
N ILE A 81 1.05 4.72 -8.89
CA ILE A 81 -0.26 4.63 -8.26
C ILE A 81 -1.10 5.85 -8.62
N GLN A 82 -0.53 7.03 -8.50
CA GLN A 82 -1.25 8.26 -8.76
C GLN A 82 -1.70 8.36 -10.20
N SER A 83 -0.89 7.86 -11.13
CA SER A 83 -1.28 7.92 -12.54
C SER A 83 -2.32 6.87 -12.91
N SER A 84 -2.38 5.75 -12.16
CA SER A 84 -3.35 4.70 -12.44
C SER A 84 -4.66 4.90 -11.68
N ASN A 85 -4.58 5.46 -10.48
CA ASN A 85 -5.76 5.60 -9.64
C ASN A 85 -5.50 6.71 -8.62
N ASN A 86 -5.89 7.93 -8.96
CA ASN A 86 -5.61 9.07 -8.11
C ASN A 86 -6.46 9.12 -6.85
N ASN A 87 -7.37 8.16 -6.66
CA ASN A 87 -8.14 8.05 -5.43
C ASN A 87 -7.51 7.11 -4.43
N SER A 88 -6.38 6.50 -4.76
CA SER A 88 -5.69 5.61 -3.82
C SER A 88 -5.19 6.36 -2.62
N ARG A 89 -5.25 5.70 -1.47
CA ARG A 89 -4.73 6.24 -0.22
C ARG A 89 -3.35 5.65 0.02
N ILE A 90 -2.36 6.50 0.17
CA ILE A 90 -0.96 6.08 0.20
C ILE A 90 -0.31 6.53 1.49
N ILE A 91 0.35 5.61 2.17
CA ILE A 91 1.21 5.92 3.31
C ILE A 91 2.64 5.68 2.88
N MET A 92 3.48 6.70 2.99
CA MET A 92 4.89 6.60 2.65
C MET A 92 5.70 6.44 3.92
N LEU A 93 6.57 5.43 3.93
CA LEU A 93 7.48 5.20 5.04
C LEU A 93 8.83 5.76 4.67
N THR A 94 9.35 6.66 5.49
CA THR A 94 10.64 7.26 5.18
C THR A 94 11.79 6.41 5.69
N GLY A 95 11.52 5.63 6.59
CA GLY A 95 12.43 4.70 7.04
C GLY A 95 13.74 5.04 7.45
N TYR A 96 14.19 5.31 8.06
CA TYR A 96 15.30 5.32 8.37
C TYR A 96 15.66 5.79 9.38
N GLY A 97 16.07 5.54 9.70
CA GLY A 97 16.44 6.04 10.87
C GLY A 97 17.79 6.50 10.93
#